data_c891d6af700fb32227a005128cd262e2
#
_entry.id   c891d6af700fb32227a005128cd262e2
#
_cell.length_a   1.000
_cell.length_b   1.000
_cell.length_c   1.000
_cell.angle_alpha   90.00
_cell.angle_beta   90.00
_cell.angle_gamma   90.00
#
_symmetry.space_group_name_H-M   'P 1'
#
loop_
_entity.id
_entity.type
_entity.pdbx_description
1 polymer ?
#
loop_
_entity_poly.entity_id
_entity_poly.type
_entity_poly.pdbx_seq_one_letter_code
_entity_poly.pdbx_strand_id
1 'polypeptide(L)'
;HVLSALFALHIDNCLIEMDSAEPPVGDGSSKTFVDMVLEAGIEEQEETIPVLTLDHSVAVYEGDKKFIAALPYDGLRVTFTSINPHPLLGCQTLDVILDEESYRKEISPARTIGFTWELEAMRKMGLGKGGTLENAVVYSEDKCLSKLRFQDELVRHKILDILGDISLVGPLQAHIIAVLGSHKLNAELSEKLQALK
;
A
#
# COMPACT_ATOMS: atom_id res chain seq x y z
N HIS A 1 4.84 -2.76 3.32
CA HIS A 1 5.37 -3.34 2.06
C HIS A 1 5.39 -4.87 2.12
N VAL A 2 5.90 -5.48 3.22
CA VAL A 2 5.89 -6.95 3.43
C VAL A 2 4.47 -7.48 3.39
N LEU A 3 3.57 -6.92 4.22
CA LEU A 3 2.19 -7.36 4.31
C LEU A 3 1.43 -7.19 2.98
N SER A 4 1.72 -6.12 2.24
CA SER A 4 1.15 -5.91 0.90
C SER A 4 1.57 -7.02 -0.08
N ALA A 5 2.84 -7.45 -0.04
CA ALA A 5 3.33 -8.56 -0.86
C ALA A 5 2.62 -9.88 -0.50
N LEU A 6 2.57 -10.20 0.79
CA LEU A 6 1.94 -11.43 1.28
C LEU A 6 0.44 -11.48 0.92
N PHE A 7 -0.26 -10.37 1.14
CA PHE A 7 -1.69 -10.25 0.82
C PHE A 7 -1.98 -10.46 -0.67
N ALA A 8 -1.21 -9.78 -1.54
CA ALA A 8 -1.42 -9.85 -2.98
C ALA A 8 -0.98 -11.17 -3.62
N LEU A 9 -0.10 -11.93 -2.95
CA LEU A 9 0.32 -13.28 -3.36
C LEU A 9 -0.50 -14.37 -2.66
N HIS A 10 -1.56 -14.02 -1.94
CA HIS A 10 -2.44 -14.94 -1.21
C HIS A 10 -1.70 -15.84 -0.21
N ILE A 11 -0.70 -15.26 0.49
CA ILE A 11 0.02 -15.96 1.54
C ILE A 11 -0.73 -15.79 2.86
N ASP A 12 -1.46 -16.81 3.24
CA ASP A 12 -2.30 -16.80 4.44
C ASP A 12 -1.52 -17.17 5.70
N ASN A 13 -0.50 -18.00 5.58
CA ASN A 13 0.31 -18.49 6.69
C ASN A 13 1.80 -18.34 6.36
N CYS A 14 2.52 -17.57 7.16
CA CYS A 14 3.97 -17.49 7.11
C CYS A 14 4.54 -17.09 8.48
N LEU A 15 5.79 -17.45 8.72
CA LEU A 15 6.55 -17.00 9.88
C LEU A 15 7.47 -15.86 9.45
N ILE A 16 7.33 -14.69 10.09
CA ILE A 16 8.20 -13.54 9.87
C ILE A 16 9.07 -13.35 11.11
N GLU A 17 10.36 -13.62 10.98
CA GLU A 17 11.34 -13.42 12.05
C GLU A 17 12.14 -12.15 11.76
N MET A 18 12.22 -11.26 12.74
CA MET A 18 12.94 -9.98 12.64
C MET A 18 13.81 -9.76 13.87
N ASP A 19 14.98 -9.19 13.68
CA ASP A 19 15.87 -8.76 14.75
C ASP A 19 15.73 -7.25 15.07
N SER A 20 14.79 -6.58 14.43
CA SER A 20 14.49 -5.15 14.58
C SER A 20 12.97 -4.93 14.68
N ALA A 21 12.58 -3.74 15.14
CA ALA A 21 11.18 -3.33 15.25
C ALA A 21 10.49 -3.14 13.89
N GLU A 22 11.27 -2.93 12.83
CA GLU A 22 10.77 -2.69 11.48
C GLU A 22 11.47 -3.63 10.49
N PRO A 23 10.77 -4.15 9.47
CA PRO A 23 11.40 -4.88 8.38
C PRO A 23 12.33 -3.96 7.57
N PRO A 24 13.28 -4.53 6.82
CA PRO A 24 14.18 -3.72 5.99
C PRO A 24 13.38 -2.94 4.94
N VAL A 25 13.85 -1.72 4.64
CA VAL A 25 13.20 -0.87 3.64
C VAL A 25 13.29 -1.47 2.22
N GLY A 26 14.26 -2.37 1.99
CA GLY A 26 14.53 -2.94 0.67
C GLY A 26 14.82 -1.85 -0.35
N ASP A 27 14.19 -1.96 -1.51
CA ASP A 27 14.24 -0.94 -2.57
C ASP A 27 13.18 0.17 -2.41
N GLY A 28 12.50 0.21 -1.25
CA GLY A 28 11.44 1.17 -0.94
C GLY A 28 10.06 0.80 -1.48
N SER A 29 9.95 -0.35 -2.11
CA SER A 29 8.72 -0.90 -2.67
C SER A 29 8.41 -2.28 -2.08
N SER A 30 7.35 -2.91 -2.55
CA SER A 30 6.99 -4.29 -2.20
C SER A 30 7.69 -5.33 -3.08
N LYS A 31 8.30 -4.90 -4.18
CA LYS A 31 8.86 -5.79 -5.20
C LYS A 31 9.89 -6.77 -4.65
N THR A 32 10.79 -6.31 -3.79
CA THR A 32 11.82 -7.18 -3.19
C THR A 32 11.18 -8.34 -2.42
N PHE A 33 10.12 -8.08 -1.68
CA PHE A 33 9.42 -9.11 -0.92
C PHE A 33 8.63 -10.07 -1.82
N VAL A 34 8.02 -9.55 -2.88
CA VAL A 34 7.36 -10.36 -3.92
C VAL A 34 8.38 -11.31 -4.55
N ASP A 35 9.54 -10.79 -4.97
CA ASP A 35 10.59 -11.59 -5.61
C ASP A 35 11.08 -12.69 -4.66
N MET A 36 11.29 -12.38 -3.38
CA MET A 36 11.71 -13.36 -2.36
C MET A 36 10.70 -14.48 -2.16
N VAL A 37 9.40 -14.15 -2.08
CA VAL A 37 8.33 -15.16 -1.91
C VAL A 37 8.25 -16.07 -3.14
N LEU A 38 8.31 -15.49 -4.34
CA LEU A 38 8.24 -16.26 -5.58
C LEU A 38 9.48 -17.14 -5.80
N GLU A 39 10.66 -16.68 -5.39
CA GLU A 39 11.89 -17.48 -5.42
C GLU A 39 11.84 -18.65 -4.44
N ALA A 40 11.28 -18.43 -3.24
CA ALA A 40 11.09 -19.47 -2.24
C ALA A 40 10.04 -20.51 -2.66
N GLY A 41 9.06 -20.10 -3.46
CA GLY A 41 7.88 -20.88 -3.82
C GLY A 41 6.75 -20.77 -2.80
N ILE A 42 5.55 -21.12 -3.25
CA ILE A 42 4.32 -21.08 -2.46
C ILE A 42 3.76 -22.49 -2.40
N GLU A 43 3.39 -22.96 -1.22
CA GLU A 43 2.76 -24.24 -0.99
C GLU A 43 1.27 -24.04 -0.69
N GLU A 44 0.40 -24.65 -1.49
CA GLU A 44 -1.05 -24.66 -1.24
C GLU A 44 -1.38 -25.62 -0.09
N GLN A 45 -2.22 -25.15 0.82
CA GLN A 45 -2.70 -25.93 1.96
C GLN A 45 -4.10 -26.48 1.67
N GLU A 46 -4.46 -27.60 2.33
CA GLU A 46 -5.77 -28.25 2.12
C GLU A 46 -6.95 -27.44 2.67
N GLU A 47 -6.72 -26.67 3.73
CA GLU A 47 -7.76 -25.86 4.38
C GLU A 47 -7.96 -24.52 3.66
N THR A 48 -9.20 -24.10 3.53
CA THR A 48 -9.59 -22.83 2.91
C THR A 48 -9.91 -21.79 3.96
N ILE A 49 -9.56 -20.53 3.66
CA ILE A 49 -9.94 -19.38 4.49
C ILE A 49 -11.18 -18.72 3.89
N PRO A 50 -12.18 -18.36 4.71
CA PRO A 50 -13.34 -17.64 4.23
C PRO A 50 -12.94 -16.24 3.73
N VAL A 51 -13.41 -15.90 2.54
CA VAL A 51 -13.23 -14.57 1.97
C VAL A 51 -14.32 -13.64 2.51
N LEU A 52 -13.93 -12.50 3.05
CA LEU A 52 -14.89 -11.47 3.46
C LEU A 52 -15.51 -10.82 2.21
N THR A 53 -16.84 -10.91 2.09
CA THR A 53 -17.64 -10.21 1.07
C THR A 53 -18.52 -9.18 1.75
N LEU A 54 -18.82 -8.09 1.07
CA LEU A 54 -19.63 -7.01 1.59
C LEU A 54 -21.02 -7.02 0.95
N ASP A 55 -22.07 -6.83 1.74
CA ASP A 55 -23.45 -6.60 1.29
C ASP A 55 -23.83 -5.11 1.29
N HIS A 56 -23.06 -4.28 1.98
CA HIS A 56 -23.21 -2.82 2.03
C HIS A 56 -21.85 -2.13 2.09
N SER A 57 -21.84 -0.83 1.86
CA SER A 57 -20.61 -0.04 1.92
C SER A 57 -20.21 0.29 3.35
N VAL A 58 -18.91 0.25 3.61
CA VAL A 58 -18.26 0.68 4.86
C VAL A 58 -17.33 1.85 4.56
N ALA A 59 -17.43 2.95 5.32
CA ALA A 59 -16.60 4.12 5.07
C ALA A 59 -16.05 4.74 6.35
N VAL A 60 -14.92 5.40 6.20
CA VAL A 60 -14.22 6.20 7.21
C VAL A 60 -13.88 7.56 6.61
N TYR A 61 -14.06 8.60 7.39
CA TYR A 61 -13.84 9.99 6.97
C TYR A 61 -12.91 10.70 7.95
N GLU A 62 -12.08 11.59 7.44
CA GLU A 62 -11.28 12.54 8.22
C GLU A 62 -11.51 13.96 7.67
N GLY A 63 -12.33 14.73 8.40
CA GLY A 63 -12.80 16.04 7.92
C GLY A 63 -13.66 15.93 6.66
N ASP A 64 -13.67 16.97 5.85
CA ASP A 64 -14.56 17.08 4.68
C ASP A 64 -13.93 16.59 3.37
N LYS A 65 -12.64 16.24 3.37
CA LYS A 65 -11.90 16.01 2.12
C LYS A 65 -11.24 14.63 2.02
N LYS A 66 -11.06 13.95 3.15
CA LYS A 66 -10.36 12.67 3.17
C LYS A 66 -11.31 11.55 3.52
N PHE A 67 -11.27 10.49 2.79
CA PHE A 67 -12.02 9.29 3.12
C PHE A 67 -11.41 8.04 2.50
N ILE A 68 -11.79 6.92 3.05
CA ILE A 68 -11.64 5.60 2.46
C ILE A 68 -12.95 4.83 2.64
N ALA A 69 -13.38 4.12 1.62
CA ALA A 69 -14.59 3.31 1.63
C ALA A 69 -14.35 1.97 0.95
N ALA A 70 -14.98 0.92 1.47
CA ALA A 70 -15.07 -0.39 0.83
C ALA A 70 -16.53 -0.61 0.40
N LEU A 71 -16.73 -0.97 -0.86
CA LEU A 71 -18.03 -1.22 -1.48
C LEU A 71 -18.13 -2.68 -1.92
N PRO A 72 -19.32 -3.27 -1.98
CA PRO A 72 -19.51 -4.58 -2.58
C PRO A 72 -18.93 -4.66 -3.99
N TYR A 73 -18.13 -5.67 -4.25
CA TYR A 73 -17.51 -5.92 -5.55
C TYR A 73 -17.07 -7.39 -5.64
N ASP A 74 -17.24 -8.00 -6.80
CA ASP A 74 -16.79 -9.37 -7.06
C ASP A 74 -15.30 -9.34 -7.50
N GLY A 75 -14.41 -9.58 -6.53
CA GLY A 75 -12.96 -9.46 -6.64
C GLY A 75 -12.39 -8.32 -5.80
N LEU A 76 -11.18 -7.89 -6.11
CA LEU A 76 -10.52 -6.78 -5.43
C LEU A 76 -10.22 -5.65 -6.42
N ARG A 77 -10.73 -4.47 -6.16
CA ARG A 77 -10.49 -3.26 -6.94
C ARG A 77 -10.13 -2.11 -6.02
N VAL A 78 -9.17 -1.30 -6.42
CA VAL A 78 -8.78 -0.11 -5.65
C VAL A 78 -8.75 1.10 -6.55
N THR A 79 -9.45 2.16 -6.15
CA THR A 79 -9.36 3.50 -6.74
C THR A 79 -8.76 4.44 -5.72
N PHE A 80 -7.64 5.04 -6.03
CA PHE A 80 -6.99 6.03 -5.16
C PHE A 80 -6.81 7.37 -5.87
N THR A 81 -7.21 8.45 -5.19
CA THR A 81 -6.98 9.84 -5.65
C THR A 81 -6.09 10.59 -4.67
N SER A 82 -4.97 11.09 -5.16
CA SER A 82 -4.09 12.03 -4.45
C SER A 82 -4.29 13.43 -4.98
N ILE A 83 -4.33 14.40 -4.08
CA ILE A 83 -4.28 15.82 -4.40
C ILE A 83 -3.11 16.41 -3.62
N ASN A 84 -2.03 16.70 -4.32
CA ASN A 84 -0.78 17.16 -3.71
C ASN A 84 -0.46 18.59 -4.21
N PRO A 85 -0.10 19.54 -3.33
CA PRO A 85 0.23 20.90 -3.72
C PRO A 85 1.54 21.02 -4.50
N HIS A 86 2.37 19.98 -4.52
CA HIS A 86 3.62 19.97 -5.26
C HIS A 86 3.37 20.09 -6.77
N PRO A 87 4.08 20.99 -7.50
CA PRO A 87 3.79 21.30 -8.90
C PRO A 87 3.92 20.12 -9.86
N LEU A 88 4.75 19.11 -9.52
CA LEU A 88 4.93 17.92 -10.34
C LEU A 88 3.96 16.79 -9.98
N LEU A 89 3.25 16.88 -8.88
CA LEU A 89 2.34 15.80 -8.42
C LEU A 89 0.88 16.15 -8.71
N GLY A 90 0.42 17.34 -8.33
CA GLY A 90 -0.94 17.79 -8.61
C GLY A 90 -2.02 16.82 -8.17
N CYS A 91 -2.99 16.60 -9.03
CA CYS A 91 -4.05 15.61 -8.84
C CYS A 91 -3.73 14.36 -9.67
N GLN A 92 -3.57 13.23 -9.00
CA GLN A 92 -3.34 11.91 -9.63
C GLN A 92 -4.44 10.95 -9.17
N THR A 93 -4.94 10.15 -10.10
CA THR A 93 -5.90 9.08 -9.79
C THR A 93 -5.49 7.81 -10.51
N LEU A 94 -5.52 6.70 -9.80
CA LEU A 94 -5.37 5.37 -10.37
C LEU A 94 -6.55 4.49 -9.92
N ASP A 95 -7.10 3.77 -10.87
CA ASP A 95 -8.13 2.75 -10.67
C ASP A 95 -7.60 1.43 -11.23
N VAL A 96 -7.54 0.41 -10.39
CA VAL A 96 -6.94 -0.89 -10.76
C VAL A 96 -7.77 -2.04 -10.21
N ILE A 97 -8.04 -3.01 -11.05
CA ILE A 97 -8.52 -4.35 -10.64
C ILE A 97 -7.28 -5.17 -10.31
N LEU A 98 -7.27 -5.72 -9.11
CA LEU A 98 -6.11 -6.39 -8.55
C LEU A 98 -6.24 -7.91 -8.67
N ASP A 99 -5.27 -8.47 -9.34
CA ASP A 99 -4.87 -9.86 -9.29
C ASP A 99 -3.34 -9.93 -9.07
N GLU A 100 -2.79 -11.13 -8.96
CA GLU A 100 -1.35 -11.31 -8.77
C GLU A 100 -0.52 -10.63 -9.88
N GLU A 101 -0.94 -10.74 -11.14
CA GLU A 101 -0.19 -10.21 -12.28
C GLU A 101 -0.18 -8.68 -12.30
N SER A 102 -1.34 -8.04 -12.14
CA SER A 102 -1.49 -6.58 -12.08
C SER A 102 -0.75 -6.00 -10.88
N TYR A 103 -0.86 -6.66 -9.70
CA TYR A 103 -0.10 -6.25 -8.52
C TYR A 103 1.40 -6.28 -8.77
N ARG A 104 1.93 -7.38 -9.28
CA ARG A 104 3.36 -7.56 -9.56
C ARG A 104 3.91 -6.55 -10.55
N LYS A 105 3.16 -6.23 -11.59
CA LYS A 105 3.60 -5.34 -12.67
C LYS A 105 3.39 -3.87 -12.34
N GLU A 106 2.26 -3.53 -11.72
CA GLU A 106 1.81 -2.16 -11.64
C GLU A 106 1.90 -1.55 -10.25
N ILE A 107 1.81 -2.34 -9.19
CA ILE A 107 1.75 -1.85 -7.81
C ILE A 107 3.02 -2.16 -7.03
N SER A 108 3.46 -3.42 -7.03
CA SER A 108 4.58 -3.85 -6.19
C SER A 108 5.88 -3.07 -6.44
N PRO A 109 6.21 -2.56 -7.65
CA PRO A 109 7.44 -1.82 -7.88
C PRO A 109 7.39 -0.35 -7.45
N ALA A 110 6.22 0.19 -7.06
CA ALA A 110 6.09 1.58 -6.68
C ALA A 110 6.75 1.86 -5.33
N ARG A 111 7.70 2.81 -5.31
CA ARG A 111 8.50 3.14 -4.12
C ARG A 111 7.80 4.18 -3.25
N THR A 112 8.19 4.15 -1.97
CA THR A 112 7.81 5.18 -1.00
C THR A 112 8.29 6.57 -1.44
N ILE A 113 7.56 7.60 -1.01
CA ILE A 113 7.78 8.99 -1.43
C ILE A 113 8.12 9.83 -0.22
N GLY A 114 9.10 10.69 -0.38
CA GLY A 114 9.50 11.66 0.61
C GLY A 114 9.76 13.04 0.02
N PHE A 115 9.71 14.05 0.86
CA PHE A 115 10.00 15.43 0.49
C PHE A 115 11.22 15.93 1.26
N THR A 116 12.07 16.72 0.59
CA THR A 116 13.33 17.19 1.20
C THR A 116 13.11 17.96 2.49
N TRP A 117 12.01 18.71 2.61
CA TRP A 117 11.67 19.48 3.82
C TRP A 117 11.20 18.60 5.00
N GLU A 118 10.80 17.35 4.74
CA GLU A 118 10.41 16.40 5.78
C GLU A 118 11.59 15.60 6.31
N LEU A 119 12.66 15.43 5.50
CA LEU A 119 13.81 14.58 5.83
C LEU A 119 14.53 15.01 7.10
N GLU A 120 14.65 16.33 7.36
CA GLU A 120 15.28 16.83 8.59
C GLU A 120 14.46 16.48 9.84
N ALA A 121 13.13 16.64 9.75
CA ALA A 121 12.22 16.28 10.84
C ALA A 121 12.24 14.77 11.11
N MET A 122 12.20 13.95 10.06
CA MET A 122 12.31 12.51 10.16
C MET A 122 13.63 12.05 10.80
N ARG A 123 14.76 12.64 10.38
CA ARG A 123 16.07 12.33 10.96
C ARG A 123 16.15 12.67 12.45
N LYS A 124 15.58 13.81 12.87
CA LYS A 124 15.50 14.20 14.29
C LYS A 124 14.67 13.23 15.13
N MET A 125 13.65 12.60 14.54
CA MET A 125 12.83 11.57 15.17
C MET A 125 13.45 10.16 15.09
N GLY A 126 14.62 10.01 14.45
CA GLY A 126 15.27 8.72 14.27
C GLY A 126 14.64 7.85 13.18
N LEU A 127 13.75 8.42 12.35
CA LEU A 127 13.10 7.76 11.23
C LEU A 127 13.85 7.94 9.92
N GLY A 128 13.58 7.09 8.93
CA GLY A 128 14.15 7.20 7.59
C GLY A 128 15.66 7.01 7.50
N LYS A 129 16.28 6.34 8.49
CA LYS A 129 17.75 6.13 8.54
C LYS A 129 18.32 5.37 7.36
N GLY A 130 17.53 4.52 6.73
CA GLY A 130 17.89 3.75 5.52
C GLY A 130 17.50 4.42 4.21
N GLY A 131 16.87 5.61 4.23
CA GLY A 131 16.36 6.28 3.03
C GLY A 131 17.51 6.84 2.15
N THR A 132 17.47 6.47 0.88
CA THR A 132 18.36 6.95 -0.18
C THR A 132 17.52 7.35 -1.42
N LEU A 133 18.13 8.03 -2.40
CA LEU A 133 17.45 8.33 -3.67
C LEU A 133 17.17 7.07 -4.52
N GLU A 134 17.72 5.93 -4.15
CA GLU A 134 17.51 4.65 -4.83
C GLU A 134 16.26 3.93 -4.30
N ASN A 135 16.04 4.01 -2.97
CA ASN A 135 14.94 3.31 -2.31
C ASN A 135 13.77 4.23 -1.89
N ALA A 136 13.79 5.48 -2.31
CA ALA A 136 12.66 6.41 -2.17
C ALA A 136 12.59 7.36 -3.36
N VAL A 137 11.39 7.75 -3.72
CA VAL A 137 11.17 8.87 -4.64
C VAL A 137 11.17 10.16 -3.85
N VAL A 138 12.17 10.99 -4.05
CA VAL A 138 12.36 12.24 -3.28
C VAL A 138 12.06 13.46 -4.15
N TYR A 139 11.20 14.32 -3.66
CA TYR A 139 10.87 15.61 -4.26
C TYR A 139 11.50 16.75 -3.46
N SER A 140 12.13 17.71 -4.16
CA SER A 140 12.44 19.04 -3.64
C SER A 140 11.25 19.97 -3.86
N GLU A 141 11.38 21.27 -3.66
CA GLU A 141 10.27 22.24 -3.85
C GLU A 141 9.71 22.25 -5.29
N ASP A 142 10.55 22.00 -6.29
CA ASP A 142 10.22 22.12 -7.71
C ASP A 142 10.67 20.96 -8.60
N LYS A 143 11.37 19.97 -8.03
CA LYS A 143 12.00 18.87 -8.78
C LYS A 143 11.78 17.51 -8.14
N CYS A 144 11.72 16.48 -8.98
CA CYS A 144 11.92 15.11 -8.57
C CYS A 144 13.41 14.78 -8.66
N LEU A 145 14.02 14.38 -7.54
CA LEU A 145 15.44 14.05 -7.43
C LEU A 145 15.73 12.60 -7.78
N SER A 146 14.72 11.75 -7.77
CA SER A 146 14.83 10.33 -8.10
C SER A 146 14.33 10.06 -9.52
N LYS A 147 14.90 9.05 -10.19
CA LYS A 147 14.32 8.55 -11.44
C LYS A 147 13.05 7.78 -11.14
N LEU A 148 11.92 8.22 -11.67
CA LEU A 148 10.64 7.54 -11.50
C LEU A 148 10.59 6.18 -12.23
N ARG A 149 9.95 5.20 -11.61
CA ARG A 149 9.56 3.92 -12.24
C ARG A 149 8.25 4.05 -13.01
N PHE A 150 7.34 4.87 -12.48
CA PHE A 150 6.05 5.21 -13.08
C PHE A 150 5.82 6.72 -12.98
N GLN A 151 5.14 7.32 -13.95
CA GLN A 151 4.80 8.75 -13.89
C GLN A 151 3.87 9.08 -12.70
N ASP A 152 3.05 8.11 -12.32
CA ASP A 152 2.08 8.15 -11.24
C ASP A 152 2.51 7.28 -10.03
N GLU A 153 3.84 7.20 -9.77
CA GLU A 153 4.41 6.31 -8.73
C GLU A 153 3.81 6.59 -7.35
N LEU A 154 3.41 7.86 -7.05
CA LEU A 154 2.76 8.23 -5.81
C LEU A 154 1.46 7.46 -5.55
N VAL A 155 0.53 7.49 -6.49
CA VAL A 155 -0.78 6.82 -6.28
C VAL A 155 -0.65 5.32 -6.30
N ARG A 156 0.29 4.76 -7.06
CA ARG A 156 0.61 3.31 -7.03
C ARG A 156 1.13 2.88 -5.67
N HIS A 157 2.06 3.65 -5.11
CA HIS A 157 2.56 3.36 -3.77
C HIS A 157 1.46 3.50 -2.70
N LYS A 158 0.56 4.48 -2.83
CA LYS A 158 -0.58 4.61 -1.91
C LYS A 158 -1.56 3.44 -1.99
N ILE A 159 -1.74 2.83 -3.15
CA ILE A 159 -2.50 1.57 -3.28
C ILE A 159 -1.75 0.42 -2.59
N LEU A 160 -0.42 0.33 -2.76
CA LEU A 160 0.41 -0.63 -2.05
C LEU A 160 0.25 -0.50 -0.52
N ASP A 161 0.28 0.73 0.01
CA ASP A 161 0.05 1.04 1.42
C ASP A 161 -1.32 0.54 1.89
N ILE A 162 -2.40 0.83 1.13
CA ILE A 162 -3.75 0.36 1.45
C ILE A 162 -3.77 -1.16 1.56
N LEU A 163 -3.21 -1.87 0.58
CA LEU A 163 -3.21 -3.34 0.57
C LEU A 163 -2.46 -3.93 1.77
N GLY A 164 -1.35 -3.30 2.15
CA GLY A 164 -0.60 -3.70 3.34
C GLY A 164 -1.38 -3.49 4.64
N ASP A 165 -2.02 -2.34 4.77
CA ASP A 165 -2.77 -1.98 5.98
C ASP A 165 -4.05 -2.80 6.15
N ILE A 166 -4.76 -3.12 5.05
CA ILE A 166 -5.98 -3.95 5.10
C ILE A 166 -5.70 -5.45 5.14
N SER A 167 -4.46 -5.89 4.91
CA SER A 167 -4.09 -7.31 4.89
C SER A 167 -4.49 -8.06 6.16
N LEU A 168 -4.52 -7.36 7.31
CA LEU A 168 -4.94 -7.92 8.60
C LEU A 168 -6.42 -8.32 8.65
N VAL A 169 -7.23 -7.86 7.71
CA VAL A 169 -8.60 -8.33 7.51
C VAL A 169 -8.62 -9.74 6.91
N GLY A 170 -7.55 -10.17 6.23
CA GLY A 170 -7.47 -11.41 5.47
C GLY A 170 -8.13 -11.27 4.09
N PRO A 171 -8.44 -12.38 3.41
CA PRO A 171 -9.00 -12.36 2.06
C PRO A 171 -10.28 -11.51 1.98
N LEU A 172 -10.34 -10.60 1.02
CA LEU A 172 -11.40 -9.62 0.87
C LEU A 172 -11.83 -9.47 -0.59
N GLN A 173 -13.14 -9.44 -0.82
CA GLN A 173 -13.75 -9.01 -2.07
C GLN A 173 -14.43 -7.66 -1.86
N ALA A 174 -13.88 -6.61 -2.44
CA ALA A 174 -14.40 -5.25 -2.32
C ALA A 174 -13.82 -4.33 -3.40
N HIS A 175 -14.56 -3.26 -3.70
CA HIS A 175 -14.00 -2.07 -4.35
C HIS A 175 -13.63 -1.03 -3.28
N ILE A 176 -12.35 -0.80 -3.08
CA ILE A 176 -11.85 0.21 -2.15
C ILE A 176 -11.66 1.53 -2.90
N ILE A 177 -12.28 2.59 -2.41
CA ILE A 177 -12.14 3.95 -2.95
C ILE A 177 -11.55 4.83 -1.87
N ALA A 178 -10.44 5.49 -2.15
CA ALA A 178 -9.78 6.39 -1.23
C ALA A 178 -9.42 7.74 -1.87
N VAL A 179 -9.68 8.81 -1.15
CA VAL A 179 -9.25 10.16 -1.51
C VAL A 179 -8.41 10.71 -0.37
N LEU A 180 -7.17 11.13 -0.68
CA LEU A 180 -6.21 11.62 0.32
C LEU A 180 -6.02 10.65 1.50
N GLY A 181 -6.04 9.35 1.22
CA GLY A 181 -5.91 8.29 2.22
C GLY A 181 -4.62 8.39 3.05
N SER A 182 -4.65 7.77 4.22
CA SER A 182 -3.54 7.67 5.16
C SER A 182 -3.56 6.32 5.85
N HIS A 183 -2.42 5.88 6.42
CA HIS A 183 -2.36 4.66 7.24
C HIS A 183 -3.41 4.64 8.36
N LYS A 184 -3.68 5.81 8.97
CA LYS A 184 -4.73 5.93 9.98
C LYS A 184 -6.11 5.57 9.43
N LEU A 185 -6.50 6.16 8.29
CA LEU A 185 -7.78 5.85 7.65
C LEU A 185 -7.86 4.39 7.20
N ASN A 186 -6.76 3.85 6.68
CA ASN A 186 -6.68 2.45 6.28
C ASN A 186 -6.88 1.51 7.48
N ALA A 187 -6.23 1.81 8.61
CA ALA A 187 -6.37 1.06 9.85
C ALA A 187 -7.81 1.12 10.41
N GLU A 188 -8.41 2.31 10.44
CA GLU A 188 -9.80 2.48 10.89
C GLU A 188 -10.81 1.74 9.97
N LEU A 189 -10.56 1.70 8.65
CA LEU A 189 -11.35 0.86 7.74
C LEU A 189 -11.16 -0.62 8.04
N SER A 190 -9.91 -1.05 8.28
CA SER A 190 -9.59 -2.45 8.60
C SER A 190 -10.31 -2.90 9.87
N GLU A 191 -10.34 -2.07 10.92
CA GLU A 191 -11.09 -2.34 12.16
C GLU A 191 -12.58 -2.54 11.90
N LYS A 192 -13.19 -1.66 11.07
CA LYS A 192 -14.62 -1.80 10.71
C LYS A 192 -14.90 -3.06 9.90
N LEU A 193 -14.03 -3.39 8.94
CA LEU A 193 -14.16 -4.62 8.14
C LEU A 193 -13.97 -5.87 9.00
N GLN A 194 -13.03 -5.84 9.94
CA GLN A 194 -12.82 -6.94 10.88
C GLN A 194 -14.03 -7.21 11.76
N ALA A 195 -14.79 -6.18 12.12
CA ALA A 195 -16.01 -6.31 12.92
C ALA A 195 -17.20 -6.94 12.14
N LEU A 196 -17.08 -7.14 10.83
CA LEU A 196 -18.09 -7.81 10.00
C LEU A 196 -17.87 -9.33 9.89
N LYS A 197 -16.74 -9.84 10.37
CA LYS A 197 -16.43 -11.26 10.42
C LYS A 197 -17.12 -11.93 11.61
#